data_ddd6fdf18ce223151448169d67a3a31e
#
_entry.id   ddd6fdf18ce223151448169d67a3a31e
#
_cell.length_a   1.000
_cell.length_b   1.000
_cell.length_c   1.000
_cell.angle_alpha   90.00
_cell.angle_beta   90.00
_cell.angle_gamma   90.00
#
_symmetry.space_group_name_H-M   'P 1'
#
loop_
_entity.id
_entity.type
_entity.pdbx_description
1 polymer ?
#
loop_
_entity_poly.entity_id
_entity_poly.type
_entity_poly.pdbx_seq_one_letter_code
_entity_poly.pdbx_strand_id
1 'polypeptide(L)'
;MKLYIISNRLPVKAVAEQDTFVFSRSEGGLTTGLNSLQGNYEKHWVGWPGICTDKEEEKQDICHRLEEMNLHPIFLSDEQYKNYYEGYSNSTLWPLCHYFFAYTLYRKSFWQSYQEVNALFCREIIRLVEPDDWVWVQDYQLMLLPEMLRQELPRLHIGYFHHIPFPSYELFRILPERAEILKGLLGADFIAFHTHDYMRHFISAAERVLHMDFSLDETRIGSRIVRVDALPMGINYDLYHNVSQQKNVWKAIERTRLLFGKHKLILSVDRLDYSKGILHRLYGFASFLEHHPEYHGKVTLAMVIVPSRDHVGSYAELKTRIDE
;
A
#
# COMPACT_ATOMS: atom_id res chain seq x y z
N MET A 1 10.02 -2.97 24.56
CA MET A 1 9.84 -3.60 23.26
C MET A 1 9.11 -2.60 22.36
N LYS A 2 9.72 -2.22 21.28
CA LYS A 2 9.15 -1.30 20.30
C LYS A 2 8.73 -2.07 19.06
N LEU A 3 7.65 -1.61 18.43
CA LEU A 3 7.20 -2.10 17.12
C LEU A 3 7.41 -1.01 16.07
N TYR A 4 8.32 -1.26 15.16
CA TYR A 4 8.56 -0.39 14.02
C TYR A 4 7.71 -0.84 12.83
N ILE A 5 6.74 -0.03 12.43
CA ILE A 5 5.95 -0.22 11.21
C ILE A 5 6.67 0.50 10.08
N ILE A 6 7.08 -0.26 9.08
CA ILE A 6 7.82 0.27 7.94
C ILE A 6 6.93 0.25 6.71
N SER A 7 6.63 1.41 6.17
CA SER A 7 5.80 1.51 4.95
C SER A 7 6.33 2.57 4.00
N ASN A 8 5.91 2.52 2.74
CA ASN A 8 6.33 3.51 1.75
C ASN A 8 6.04 4.94 2.20
N ARG A 9 4.91 5.19 2.88
CA ARG A 9 4.53 6.53 3.37
C ARG A 9 4.25 6.51 4.86
N LEU A 10 4.58 7.61 5.51
CA LEU A 10 4.14 7.88 6.89
C LEU A 10 2.61 8.02 6.96
N PRO A 11 2.01 7.82 8.16
CA PRO A 11 0.58 8.06 8.40
C PRO A 11 0.21 9.55 8.35
N VAL A 12 1.18 10.41 8.15
CA VAL A 12 1.02 11.86 7.94
C VAL A 12 1.76 12.30 6.67
N LYS A 13 1.29 13.38 6.05
CA LYS A 13 1.88 14.01 4.90
C LYS A 13 2.32 15.43 5.28
N ALA A 14 3.59 15.76 5.04
CA ALA A 14 4.09 17.11 5.14
C ALA A 14 3.66 17.90 3.89
N VAL A 15 3.09 19.09 4.11
CA VAL A 15 2.71 20.03 3.06
C VAL A 15 3.38 21.37 3.37
N ALA A 16 4.10 21.92 2.41
CA ALA A 16 4.71 23.23 2.56
C ALA A 16 3.63 24.33 2.53
N GLU A 17 3.56 25.17 3.55
CA GLU A 17 2.71 26.35 3.62
C GLU A 17 3.55 27.56 4.02
N GLN A 18 3.72 28.51 3.10
CA GLN A 18 4.57 29.71 3.26
C GLN A 18 6.00 29.30 3.71
N ASP A 19 6.38 29.60 4.94
CA ASP A 19 7.73 29.32 5.50
C ASP A 19 7.76 28.14 6.50
N THR A 20 6.71 27.30 6.52
CA THR A 20 6.61 26.17 7.47
C THR A 20 5.97 24.94 6.83
N PHE A 21 6.02 23.80 7.54
CA PHE A 21 5.32 22.59 7.12
C PHE A 21 4.08 22.35 7.98
N VAL A 22 2.97 22.00 7.33
CA VAL A 22 1.76 21.52 8.00
C VAL A 22 1.63 20.02 7.77
N PHE A 23 1.27 19.30 8.82
CA PHE A 23 1.11 17.85 8.75
C PHE A 23 -0.38 17.50 8.69
N SER A 24 -0.79 16.87 7.62
CA SER A 24 -2.14 16.31 7.45
C SER A 24 -2.10 14.78 7.51
N ARG A 25 -3.20 14.17 7.93
CA ARG A 25 -3.29 12.70 7.91
C ARG A 25 -3.14 12.17 6.49
N SER A 26 -2.31 11.15 6.33
CA SER A 26 -2.25 10.40 5.06
C SER A 26 -3.54 9.61 4.87
N GLU A 27 -4.11 9.73 3.69
CA GLU A 27 -5.30 8.96 3.31
C GLU A 27 -4.89 7.52 2.94
N GLY A 28 -5.66 6.53 3.39
CA GLY A 28 -5.46 5.15 2.95
C GLY A 28 -5.90 4.10 3.98
N GLY A 29 -6.34 2.96 3.47
CA GLY A 29 -6.79 1.82 4.29
C GLY A 29 -5.69 1.24 5.17
N LEU A 30 -4.44 1.24 4.69
CA LEU A 30 -3.28 0.77 5.45
C LEU A 30 -3.12 1.56 6.77
N THR A 31 -3.05 2.89 6.68
CA THR A 31 -2.91 3.77 7.84
C THR A 31 -4.06 3.60 8.82
N THR A 32 -5.30 3.53 8.32
CA THR A 32 -6.49 3.35 9.16
C THR A 32 -6.47 1.98 9.86
N GLY A 33 -6.12 0.92 9.15
CA GLY A 33 -6.04 -0.43 9.70
C GLY A 33 -4.95 -0.57 10.76
N LEU A 34 -3.74 -0.11 10.47
CA LEU A 34 -2.59 -0.24 11.37
C LEU A 34 -2.70 0.68 12.61
N ASN A 35 -3.35 1.84 12.49
CA ASN A 35 -3.61 2.71 13.64
C ASN A 35 -4.60 2.08 14.64
N SER A 36 -5.46 1.17 14.18
CA SER A 36 -6.40 0.48 15.07
C SER A 36 -5.79 -0.67 15.89
N LEU A 37 -4.55 -1.06 15.60
CA LEU A 37 -3.85 -2.09 16.35
C LEU A 37 -3.61 -1.66 17.79
N GLN A 38 -4.02 -2.51 18.73
CA GLN A 38 -3.82 -2.34 20.17
C GLN A 38 -2.82 -3.38 20.68
N GLY A 39 -1.96 -3.00 21.61
CA GLY A 39 -0.96 -3.91 22.21
C GLY A 39 -0.09 -3.17 23.22
N ASN A 40 0.62 -3.94 24.05
CA ASN A 40 1.56 -3.42 25.07
C ASN A 40 2.95 -3.18 24.44
N TYR A 41 3.01 -2.40 23.37
CA TYR A 41 4.24 -2.01 22.69
C TYR A 41 4.19 -0.54 22.29
N GLU A 42 5.34 0.09 22.28
CA GLU A 42 5.51 1.44 21.75
C GLU A 42 5.58 1.36 20.23
N LYS A 43 4.69 2.11 19.56
CA LYS A 43 4.64 2.14 18.08
C LYS A 43 5.54 3.22 17.54
N HIS A 44 6.41 2.84 16.64
CA HIS A 44 7.18 3.74 15.79
C HIS A 44 6.79 3.50 14.33
N TRP A 45 6.88 4.52 13.50
CA TRP A 45 6.57 4.40 12.09
C TRP A 45 7.67 5.01 11.24
N VAL A 46 8.17 4.26 10.27
CA VAL A 46 9.21 4.70 9.34
C VAL A 46 8.64 4.77 7.93
N GLY A 47 8.85 5.88 7.22
CA GLY A 47 8.35 6.04 5.86
C GLY A 47 8.58 7.41 5.26
N TRP A 48 8.26 7.56 3.98
CA TRP A 48 8.35 8.83 3.27
C TRP A 48 7.29 9.83 3.77
N PRO A 49 7.68 11.08 4.10
CA PRO A 49 6.75 12.09 4.65
C PRO A 49 5.86 12.75 3.58
N GLY A 50 5.92 12.32 2.33
CA GLY A 50 5.06 12.85 1.25
C GLY A 50 5.62 14.05 0.50
N ILE A 51 6.84 14.47 0.82
CA ILE A 51 7.56 15.56 0.17
C ILE A 51 8.99 15.12 -0.18
N CYS A 52 9.46 15.55 -1.35
CA CYS A 52 10.85 15.45 -1.74
C CYS A 52 11.53 16.79 -1.44
N THR A 53 12.64 16.77 -0.73
CA THR A 53 13.48 17.94 -0.47
C THR A 53 14.94 17.53 -0.30
N ASP A 54 15.83 18.34 -0.88
CA ASP A 54 17.28 18.20 -0.72
C ASP A 54 17.84 19.18 0.31
N LYS A 55 17.03 20.12 0.82
CA LYS A 55 17.43 21.12 1.79
C LYS A 55 17.52 20.52 3.19
N GLU A 56 18.70 20.55 3.77
CA GLU A 56 18.97 19.95 5.06
C GLU A 56 18.17 20.61 6.21
N GLU A 57 17.95 21.92 6.14
CA GLU A 57 17.15 22.67 7.11
C GLU A 57 15.68 22.19 7.13
N GLU A 58 15.10 21.97 5.94
CA GLU A 58 13.73 21.44 5.81
C GLU A 58 13.62 20.01 6.36
N LYS A 59 14.63 19.17 6.10
CA LYS A 59 14.66 17.81 6.64
C LYS A 59 14.73 17.83 8.17
N GLN A 60 15.59 18.67 8.74
CA GLN A 60 15.74 18.80 10.20
C GLN A 60 14.44 19.28 10.87
N ASP A 61 13.74 20.29 10.31
CA ASP A 61 12.45 20.76 10.83
C ASP A 61 11.41 19.64 10.81
N ILE A 62 11.29 18.94 9.68
CA ILE A 62 10.35 17.82 9.52
C ILE A 62 10.69 16.70 10.51
N CYS A 63 11.96 16.30 10.65
CA CYS A 63 12.40 15.28 11.61
C CYS A 63 12.03 15.66 13.04
N HIS A 64 12.39 16.85 13.47
CA HIS A 64 12.15 17.32 14.84
C HIS A 64 10.65 17.28 15.21
N ARG A 65 9.78 17.73 14.30
CA ARG A 65 8.34 17.77 14.53
C ARG A 65 7.66 16.40 14.47
N LEU A 66 8.21 15.46 13.72
CA LEU A 66 7.68 14.09 13.60
C LEU A 66 8.19 13.18 14.73
N GLU A 67 9.35 13.48 15.31
CA GLU A 67 9.95 12.69 16.41
C GLU A 67 9.03 12.62 17.64
N GLU A 68 8.36 13.71 17.99
CA GLU A 68 7.39 13.75 19.09
C GLU A 68 6.20 12.79 18.90
N MET A 69 5.96 12.37 17.64
CA MET A 69 4.90 11.45 17.25
C MET A 69 5.39 10.00 17.03
N ASN A 70 6.66 9.71 17.34
CA ASN A 70 7.34 8.45 16.99
C ASN A 70 7.31 8.13 15.49
N LEU A 71 7.40 9.17 14.65
CA LEU A 71 7.41 9.05 13.19
C LEU A 71 8.81 9.39 12.67
N HIS A 72 9.39 8.50 11.88
CA HIS A 72 10.75 8.60 11.36
C HIS A 72 10.71 8.77 9.83
N PRO A 73 10.96 9.98 9.31
CA PRO A 73 10.87 10.25 7.88
C PRO A 73 12.06 9.70 7.10
N ILE A 74 11.77 9.11 5.95
CA ILE A 74 12.75 8.75 4.91
C ILE A 74 12.59 9.72 3.76
N PHE A 75 13.62 10.51 3.47
CA PHE A 75 13.58 11.48 2.38
C PHE A 75 14.04 10.85 1.08
N LEU A 76 13.23 11.04 0.04
CA LEU A 76 13.52 10.62 -1.33
C LEU A 76 13.83 11.83 -2.18
N SER A 77 14.77 11.70 -3.12
CA SER A 77 14.91 12.68 -4.19
C SER A 77 13.75 12.55 -5.19
N ASP A 78 13.51 13.58 -6.01
CA ASP A 78 12.49 13.54 -7.06
C ASP A 78 12.75 12.40 -8.05
N GLU A 79 13.99 12.12 -8.38
CA GLU A 79 14.37 11.01 -9.26
C GLU A 79 14.04 9.66 -8.63
N GLN A 80 14.39 9.47 -7.34
CA GLN A 80 14.04 8.26 -6.60
C GLN A 80 12.53 8.09 -6.52
N TYR A 81 11.77 9.13 -6.17
CA TYR A 81 10.32 9.05 -6.14
C TYR A 81 9.75 8.63 -7.50
N LYS A 82 10.19 9.26 -8.58
CA LYS A 82 9.74 8.97 -9.94
C LYS A 82 10.07 7.55 -10.38
N ASN A 83 11.30 7.09 -10.18
CA ASN A 83 11.72 5.79 -10.68
C ASN A 83 11.29 4.63 -9.76
N TYR A 84 11.39 4.81 -8.44
CA TYR A 84 11.00 3.78 -7.46
C TYR A 84 9.49 3.69 -7.29
N TYR A 85 8.81 4.83 -6.98
CA TYR A 85 7.39 4.81 -6.64
C TYR A 85 6.50 4.80 -7.88
N GLU A 86 6.63 5.81 -8.77
CA GLU A 86 5.81 5.86 -9.99
C GLU A 86 6.25 4.79 -11.00
N GLY A 87 7.57 4.55 -11.11
CA GLY A 87 8.17 3.58 -12.00
C GLY A 87 7.97 2.13 -11.53
N TYR A 88 8.95 1.59 -10.77
CA TYR A 88 8.94 0.15 -10.46
C TYR A 88 7.72 -0.29 -9.66
N SER A 89 7.34 0.47 -8.63
CA SER A 89 6.19 0.11 -7.80
C SER A 89 4.87 0.20 -8.57
N ASN A 90 4.58 1.31 -9.23
CA ASN A 90 3.24 1.57 -9.77
C ASN A 90 3.10 1.34 -11.28
N SER A 91 4.19 1.35 -12.05
CA SER A 91 4.16 1.05 -13.47
C SER A 91 4.66 -0.36 -13.82
N THR A 92 5.39 -1.04 -12.90
CA THR A 92 5.83 -2.43 -13.11
C THR A 92 5.08 -3.40 -12.20
N LEU A 93 5.23 -3.28 -10.87
CA LEU A 93 4.67 -4.27 -9.93
C LEU A 93 3.15 -4.19 -9.81
N TRP A 94 2.59 -2.99 -9.68
CA TRP A 94 1.14 -2.82 -9.49
C TRP A 94 0.32 -3.46 -10.61
N PRO A 95 0.52 -3.14 -11.90
CA PRO A 95 -0.26 -3.74 -12.97
C PRO A 95 -0.01 -5.25 -13.08
N LEU A 96 1.21 -5.72 -12.89
CA LEU A 96 1.51 -7.15 -12.91
C LEU A 96 0.74 -7.90 -11.81
N CYS A 97 0.80 -7.43 -10.58
CA CYS A 97 0.12 -8.04 -9.43
C CYS A 97 -1.40 -8.03 -9.57
N HIS A 98 -1.96 -7.03 -10.26
CA HIS A 98 -3.40 -6.94 -10.51
C HIS A 98 -3.86 -7.59 -11.83
N TYR A 99 -2.99 -8.34 -12.50
CA TYR A 99 -3.29 -9.05 -13.76
C TYR A 99 -3.56 -8.12 -14.96
N PHE A 100 -3.11 -6.88 -14.89
CA PHE A 100 -3.14 -5.90 -15.99
C PHE A 100 -1.78 -5.83 -16.68
N PHE A 101 -1.20 -6.97 -17.01
CA PHE A 101 0.17 -7.07 -17.54
C PHE A 101 0.41 -6.23 -18.79
N ALA A 102 -0.61 -5.93 -19.58
CA ALA A 102 -0.52 -5.05 -20.75
C ALA A 102 -0.10 -3.60 -20.39
N TYR A 103 -0.29 -3.17 -19.15
CA TYR A 103 0.12 -1.86 -18.65
C TYR A 103 1.50 -1.88 -17.99
N THR A 104 2.13 -3.05 -17.89
CA THR A 104 3.42 -3.20 -17.23
C THR A 104 4.53 -2.54 -18.03
N LEU A 105 5.18 -1.54 -17.44
CA LEU A 105 6.38 -0.90 -17.99
C LEU A 105 7.60 -1.36 -17.22
N TYR A 106 8.58 -1.86 -17.93
CA TYR A 106 9.84 -2.24 -17.35
C TYR A 106 10.98 -1.34 -17.85
N ARG A 107 11.77 -0.79 -16.91
CA ARG A 107 13.00 -0.06 -17.19
C ARG A 107 14.05 -0.42 -16.13
N LYS A 108 15.30 -0.60 -16.59
CA LYS A 108 16.41 -0.92 -15.67
C LYS A 108 16.61 0.14 -14.60
N SER A 109 16.43 1.43 -14.95
CA SER A 109 16.50 2.53 -13.98
C SER A 109 15.44 2.44 -12.88
N PHE A 110 14.25 1.92 -13.18
CA PHE A 110 13.21 1.70 -12.18
C PHE A 110 13.65 0.69 -11.14
N TRP A 111 14.21 -0.43 -11.59
CA TRP A 111 14.74 -1.45 -10.69
C TRP A 111 15.92 -0.94 -9.86
N GLN A 112 16.84 -0.22 -10.45
CA GLN A 112 17.98 0.37 -9.74
C GLN A 112 17.51 1.29 -8.60
N SER A 113 16.59 2.22 -8.87
CA SER A 113 16.02 3.08 -7.84
C SER A 113 15.22 2.31 -6.79
N TYR A 114 14.56 1.21 -7.17
CA TYR A 114 13.88 0.32 -6.22
C TYR A 114 14.87 -0.31 -5.23
N GLN A 115 16.01 -0.78 -5.71
CA GLN A 115 17.09 -1.30 -4.86
C GLN A 115 17.67 -0.21 -3.95
N GLU A 116 17.99 0.96 -4.51
CA GLU A 116 18.57 2.09 -3.78
C GLU A 116 17.66 2.58 -2.64
N VAL A 117 16.37 2.70 -2.90
CA VAL A 117 15.39 3.15 -1.90
C VAL A 117 15.21 2.09 -0.81
N ASN A 118 15.10 0.80 -1.15
CA ASN A 118 15.06 -0.27 -0.14
C ASN A 118 16.34 -0.26 0.72
N ALA A 119 17.52 -0.04 0.12
CA ALA A 119 18.78 0.11 0.86
C ALA A 119 18.82 1.38 1.73
N LEU A 120 18.19 2.49 1.27
CA LEU A 120 18.05 3.70 2.09
C LEU A 120 17.20 3.41 3.32
N PHE A 121 16.04 2.77 3.17
CA PHE A 121 15.21 2.33 4.30
C PHE A 121 16.00 1.44 5.26
N CYS A 122 16.75 0.46 4.75
CA CYS A 122 17.57 -0.42 5.58
C CYS A 122 18.56 0.38 6.42
N ARG A 123 19.33 1.27 5.83
CA ARG A 123 20.33 2.10 6.53
C ARG A 123 19.72 2.94 7.66
N GLU A 124 18.55 3.50 7.44
CA GLU A 124 17.91 4.30 8.49
C GLU A 124 17.31 3.44 9.60
N ILE A 125 16.73 2.30 9.27
CA ILE A 125 16.13 1.40 10.25
C ILE A 125 17.18 0.80 11.17
N ILE A 126 18.34 0.36 10.69
CA ILE A 126 19.41 -0.21 11.51
C ILE A 126 19.97 0.78 12.55
N ARG A 127 19.77 2.10 12.36
CA ARG A 127 20.16 3.14 13.33
C ARG A 127 19.11 3.33 14.43
N LEU A 128 17.88 2.88 14.21
CA LEU A 128 16.72 3.10 15.09
C LEU A 128 16.42 1.90 15.98
N VAL A 129 16.63 0.68 15.46
CA VAL A 129 16.15 -0.55 16.09
C VAL A 129 17.20 -1.14 17.04
N GLU A 130 16.71 -1.72 18.14
CA GLU A 130 17.49 -2.50 19.09
C GLU A 130 17.23 -4.01 18.89
N PRO A 131 18.10 -4.91 19.40
CA PRO A 131 18.00 -6.35 19.12
C PRO A 131 16.67 -7.03 19.50
N ASP A 132 15.95 -6.50 20.48
CA ASP A 132 14.68 -7.04 20.97
C ASP A 132 13.44 -6.35 20.38
N ASP A 133 13.64 -5.43 19.44
CA ASP A 133 12.56 -4.74 18.78
C ASP A 133 11.99 -5.58 17.62
N TRP A 134 10.78 -5.22 17.23
CA TRP A 134 10.06 -5.86 16.14
C TRP A 134 9.95 -4.90 14.96
N VAL A 135 10.26 -5.39 13.79
CA VAL A 135 10.10 -4.66 12.51
C VAL A 135 9.01 -5.31 11.71
N TRP A 136 8.04 -4.52 11.27
CA TRP A 136 6.94 -4.99 10.44
C TRP A 136 6.88 -4.23 9.12
N VAL A 137 7.43 -4.83 8.08
CA VAL A 137 7.53 -4.24 6.73
C VAL A 137 6.20 -4.39 5.99
N GLN A 138 5.76 -3.32 5.35
CA GLN A 138 4.46 -3.25 4.68
C GLN A 138 4.64 -3.08 3.18
N ASP A 139 3.99 -4.00 2.44
CA ASP A 139 3.60 -3.87 1.05
C ASP A 139 4.72 -3.94 -0.01
N TYR A 140 4.30 -4.02 -1.27
CA TYR A 140 5.11 -4.32 -2.45
C TYR A 140 6.21 -3.31 -2.79
N GLN A 141 6.21 -2.15 -2.17
CA GLN A 141 7.28 -1.16 -2.36
C GLN A 141 8.59 -1.56 -1.66
N LEU A 142 8.54 -2.43 -0.66
CA LEU A 142 9.65 -2.74 0.23
C LEU A 142 9.99 -4.24 0.28
N MET A 143 9.82 -4.95 -0.84
CA MET A 143 10.01 -6.41 -0.87
C MET A 143 11.47 -6.87 -0.72
N LEU A 144 12.46 -5.99 -0.94
CA LEU A 144 13.87 -6.33 -0.72
C LEU A 144 14.33 -6.07 0.71
N LEU A 145 13.61 -5.21 1.43
CA LEU A 145 14.00 -4.73 2.74
C LEU A 145 14.17 -5.82 3.80
N PRO A 146 13.29 -6.86 3.90
CA PRO A 146 13.44 -7.88 4.93
C PRO A 146 14.78 -8.61 4.87
N GLU A 147 15.25 -8.99 3.68
CA GLU A 147 16.56 -9.64 3.51
C GLU A 147 17.72 -8.70 3.81
N MET A 148 17.64 -7.43 3.35
CA MET A 148 18.67 -6.44 3.67
C MET A 148 18.82 -6.24 5.18
N LEU A 149 17.71 -6.14 5.91
CA LEU A 149 17.72 -6.06 7.37
C LEU A 149 18.25 -7.34 8.01
N ARG A 150 17.91 -8.51 7.50
CA ARG A 150 18.37 -9.80 8.00
C ARG A 150 19.88 -9.96 7.89
N GLN A 151 20.47 -9.48 6.80
CA GLN A 151 21.93 -9.51 6.59
C GLN A 151 22.68 -8.66 7.62
N GLU A 152 22.17 -7.47 7.93
CA GLU A 152 22.78 -6.57 8.91
C GLU A 152 22.46 -6.95 10.37
N LEU A 153 21.24 -7.43 10.62
CA LEU A 153 20.71 -7.75 11.94
C LEU A 153 20.15 -9.18 11.98
N PRO A 154 21.01 -10.21 12.09
CA PRO A 154 20.60 -11.62 11.93
C PRO A 154 19.55 -12.11 12.93
N ARG A 155 19.40 -11.47 14.08
CA ARG A 155 18.46 -11.87 15.15
C ARG A 155 17.23 -10.98 15.25
N LEU A 156 17.10 -9.94 14.40
CA LEU A 156 15.95 -9.04 14.41
C LEU A 156 14.65 -9.81 14.08
N HIS A 157 13.58 -9.51 14.80
CA HIS A 157 12.26 -10.05 14.49
C HIS A 157 11.62 -9.27 13.35
N ILE A 158 11.43 -9.90 12.20
CA ILE A 158 10.94 -9.26 10.98
C ILE A 158 9.66 -9.93 10.50
N GLY A 159 8.56 -9.16 10.50
CA GLY A 159 7.32 -9.50 9.80
C GLY A 159 7.21 -8.75 8.48
N TYR A 160 6.56 -9.36 7.50
CA TYR A 160 6.22 -8.71 6.23
C TYR A 160 4.74 -8.94 5.91
N PHE A 161 4.05 -7.91 5.42
CA PHE A 161 2.67 -8.01 4.96
C PHE A 161 2.52 -7.48 3.52
N HIS A 162 1.95 -8.32 2.65
CA HIS A 162 1.68 -7.97 1.26
C HIS A 162 0.22 -7.58 1.07
N HIS A 163 -0.04 -6.29 0.76
CA HIS A 163 -1.40 -5.73 0.74
C HIS A 163 -2.13 -5.81 -0.60
N ILE A 164 -1.45 -6.20 -1.66
CA ILE A 164 -2.03 -6.34 -2.99
C ILE A 164 -2.06 -7.83 -3.41
N PRO A 165 -2.74 -8.21 -4.48
CA PRO A 165 -2.66 -9.57 -4.99
C PRO A 165 -1.21 -10.00 -5.24
N PHE A 166 -0.81 -11.18 -4.78
CA PHE A 166 0.42 -11.80 -5.26
C PHE A 166 0.07 -12.61 -6.50
N PRO A 167 0.71 -12.37 -7.66
CA PRO A 167 0.30 -12.98 -8.91
C PRO A 167 0.69 -14.46 -8.95
N SER A 168 -0.04 -15.25 -9.74
CA SER A 168 0.33 -16.64 -9.99
C SER A 168 1.75 -16.74 -10.56
N TYR A 169 2.40 -17.89 -10.37
CA TYR A 169 3.75 -18.14 -10.89
C TYR A 169 3.85 -17.84 -12.38
N GLU A 170 2.85 -18.21 -13.17
CA GLU A 170 2.88 -18.02 -14.64
C GLU A 170 2.98 -16.54 -15.04
N LEU A 171 2.43 -15.65 -14.23
CA LEU A 171 2.55 -14.22 -14.43
C LEU A 171 3.79 -13.64 -13.73
N PHE A 172 4.08 -14.09 -12.50
CA PHE A 172 5.23 -13.60 -11.73
C PHE A 172 6.57 -13.90 -12.41
N ARG A 173 6.68 -15.03 -13.10
CA ARG A 173 7.89 -15.44 -13.85
C ARG A 173 8.33 -14.45 -14.93
N ILE A 174 7.47 -13.54 -15.35
CA ILE A 174 7.79 -12.51 -16.37
C ILE A 174 8.78 -11.48 -15.80
N LEU A 175 8.76 -11.23 -14.48
CA LEU A 175 9.71 -10.30 -13.86
C LEU A 175 11.14 -10.81 -13.97
N PRO A 176 12.07 -10.04 -14.54
CA PRO A 176 13.48 -10.39 -14.55
C PRO A 176 14.04 -10.66 -13.15
N GLU A 177 13.69 -9.80 -12.19
CA GLU A 177 14.20 -9.79 -10.81
C GLU A 177 13.34 -10.65 -9.84
N ARG A 178 12.59 -11.60 -10.35
CA ARG A 178 11.72 -12.48 -9.55
C ARG A 178 12.45 -13.22 -8.44
N ALA A 179 13.69 -13.64 -8.69
CA ALA A 179 14.50 -14.35 -7.70
C ALA A 179 14.95 -13.43 -6.57
N GLU A 180 15.36 -12.21 -6.89
CA GLU A 180 15.78 -11.20 -5.94
C GLU A 180 14.62 -10.76 -5.04
N ILE A 181 13.44 -10.58 -5.62
CA ILE A 181 12.21 -10.23 -4.88
C ILE A 181 11.83 -11.34 -3.91
N LEU A 182 11.82 -12.61 -4.35
CA LEU A 182 11.50 -13.72 -3.47
C LEU A 182 12.51 -13.88 -2.34
N LYS A 183 13.82 -13.77 -2.64
CA LYS A 183 14.86 -13.76 -1.61
C LYS A 183 14.69 -12.61 -0.63
N GLY A 184 14.35 -11.42 -1.14
CA GLY A 184 14.06 -10.25 -0.33
C GLY A 184 12.97 -10.50 0.71
N LEU A 185 11.86 -11.07 0.28
CA LEU A 185 10.74 -11.42 1.15
C LEU A 185 11.08 -12.50 2.18
N LEU A 186 11.86 -13.51 1.79
CA LEU A 186 12.27 -14.61 2.65
C LEU A 186 13.27 -14.21 3.77
N GLY A 187 13.75 -12.96 3.78
CA GLY A 187 14.44 -12.37 4.92
C GLY A 187 13.56 -12.20 6.16
N ALA A 188 12.24 -12.13 5.99
CA ALA A 188 11.30 -12.10 7.11
C ALA A 188 11.17 -13.45 7.83
N ASP A 189 10.75 -13.42 9.09
CA ASP A 189 10.39 -14.61 9.88
C ASP A 189 8.94 -15.00 9.60
N PHE A 190 8.09 -14.01 9.32
CA PHE A 190 6.69 -14.20 9.05
C PHE A 190 6.26 -13.34 7.84
N ILE A 191 5.62 -13.99 6.85
CA ILE A 191 5.11 -13.35 5.64
C ILE A 191 3.60 -13.55 5.58
N ALA A 192 2.83 -12.46 5.50
CA ALA A 192 1.39 -12.51 5.47
C ALA A 192 0.79 -11.94 4.18
N PHE A 193 -0.31 -12.55 3.77
CA PHE A 193 -1.14 -12.14 2.63
C PHE A 193 -2.60 -11.99 3.04
N HIS A 194 -3.42 -11.32 2.24
CA HIS A 194 -4.86 -11.19 2.52
C HIS A 194 -5.65 -12.48 2.32
N THR A 195 -5.23 -13.34 1.39
CA THR A 195 -5.98 -14.55 1.01
C THR A 195 -5.05 -15.75 0.90
N HIS A 196 -5.63 -16.95 1.07
CA HIS A 196 -4.91 -18.19 0.86
C HIS A 196 -4.39 -18.35 -0.57
N ASP A 197 -5.10 -17.84 -1.58
CA ASP A 197 -4.64 -17.91 -2.97
C ASP A 197 -3.35 -17.13 -3.17
N TYR A 198 -3.23 -15.92 -2.61
CA TYR A 198 -2.00 -15.12 -2.70
C TYR A 198 -0.83 -15.78 -1.96
N MET A 199 -1.09 -16.35 -0.77
CA MET A 199 -0.12 -17.17 -0.05
C MET A 199 0.38 -18.34 -0.90
N ARG A 200 -0.52 -19.10 -1.49
CA ARG A 200 -0.18 -20.26 -2.36
C ARG A 200 0.58 -19.84 -3.62
N HIS A 201 0.23 -18.70 -4.21
CA HIS A 201 0.96 -18.16 -5.35
C HIS A 201 2.40 -17.82 -4.99
N PHE A 202 2.62 -17.20 -3.82
CA PHE A 202 3.96 -16.92 -3.32
C PHE A 202 4.76 -18.21 -3.08
N ILE A 203 4.20 -19.17 -2.36
CA ILE A 203 4.85 -20.48 -2.09
C ILE A 203 5.22 -21.15 -3.40
N SER A 204 4.28 -21.29 -4.33
CA SER A 204 4.53 -21.90 -5.65
C SER A 204 5.61 -21.16 -6.46
N ALA A 205 5.68 -19.83 -6.35
CA ALA A 205 6.73 -19.06 -7.00
C ALA A 205 8.10 -19.32 -6.36
N ALA A 206 8.18 -19.37 -5.02
CA ALA A 206 9.41 -19.64 -4.29
C ALA A 206 9.94 -21.06 -4.54
N GLU A 207 9.06 -22.05 -4.55
CA GLU A 207 9.41 -23.44 -4.89
C GLU A 207 10.01 -23.55 -6.30
N ARG A 208 9.37 -22.93 -7.28
CA ARG A 208 9.78 -23.05 -8.70
C ARG A 208 10.98 -22.20 -9.07
N VAL A 209 11.12 -21.00 -8.49
CA VAL A 209 12.20 -20.06 -8.84
C VAL A 209 13.44 -20.28 -8.01
N LEU A 210 13.28 -20.56 -6.71
CA LEU A 210 14.39 -20.70 -5.77
C LEU A 210 14.69 -22.16 -5.41
N HIS A 211 13.91 -23.11 -5.94
CA HIS A 211 14.02 -24.56 -5.63
C HIS A 211 13.95 -24.83 -4.12
N MET A 212 13.05 -24.16 -3.44
CA MET A 212 12.84 -24.31 -2.01
C MET A 212 11.75 -25.33 -1.73
N ASP A 213 11.88 -26.05 -0.62
CA ASP A 213 10.84 -26.95 -0.13
C ASP A 213 10.02 -26.27 0.96
N PHE A 214 8.69 -26.30 0.81
CA PHE A 214 7.75 -25.89 1.84
C PHE A 214 7.04 -27.09 2.43
N SER A 215 6.96 -27.13 3.75
CA SER A 215 6.12 -28.07 4.49
C SER A 215 4.88 -27.32 4.94
N LEU A 216 3.77 -27.46 4.20
CA LEU A 216 2.55 -26.67 4.34
C LEU A 216 2.79 -25.17 4.12
N ASP A 217 2.99 -24.43 5.19
CA ASP A 217 3.15 -22.97 5.24
C ASP A 217 4.54 -22.54 5.77
N GLU A 218 5.46 -23.49 5.98
CA GLU A 218 6.77 -23.20 6.55
C GLU A 218 7.90 -23.69 5.64
N THR A 219 8.98 -22.93 5.62
CA THR A 219 10.25 -23.35 5.01
C THR A 219 11.41 -23.05 5.94
N ARG A 220 12.51 -23.81 5.80
CA ARG A 220 13.72 -23.64 6.60
C ARG A 220 14.83 -23.00 5.77
N ILE A 221 15.40 -21.90 6.28
CA ILE A 221 16.55 -21.22 5.69
C ILE A 221 17.68 -21.23 6.72
N GLY A 222 18.64 -22.14 6.56
CA GLY A 222 19.67 -22.37 7.57
C GLY A 222 19.05 -22.87 8.89
N SER A 223 19.25 -22.12 9.97
CA SER A 223 18.64 -22.41 11.29
C SER A 223 17.29 -21.75 11.51
N ARG A 224 16.86 -20.84 10.62
CA ARG A 224 15.64 -20.05 10.76
C ARG A 224 14.47 -20.72 10.05
N ILE A 225 13.29 -20.63 10.68
CA ILE A 225 12.02 -21.02 10.07
C ILE A 225 11.36 -19.74 9.56
N VAL A 226 10.90 -19.77 8.31
CA VAL A 226 10.06 -18.73 7.71
C VAL A 226 8.66 -19.29 7.59
N ARG A 227 7.68 -18.59 8.17
CA ARG A 227 6.27 -18.96 8.09
C ARG A 227 5.53 -18.02 7.15
N VAL A 228 4.64 -18.58 6.34
CA VAL A 228 3.79 -17.84 5.38
C VAL A 228 2.34 -18.13 5.72
N ASP A 229 1.49 -17.07 5.84
CA ASP A 229 0.10 -17.30 6.22
C ASP A 229 -0.85 -16.30 5.52
N ALA A 230 -2.14 -16.58 5.57
CA ALA A 230 -3.20 -15.71 5.09
C ALA A 230 -3.91 -15.03 6.27
N LEU A 231 -3.63 -13.74 6.47
CA LEU A 231 -4.19 -12.92 7.53
C LEU A 231 -4.95 -11.73 6.93
N PRO A 232 -6.26 -11.83 6.71
CA PRO A 232 -7.04 -10.73 6.16
C PRO A 232 -7.05 -9.53 7.12
N MET A 233 -6.73 -8.34 6.60
CA MET A 233 -6.82 -7.11 7.39
C MET A 233 -8.30 -6.77 7.63
N GLY A 234 -8.65 -6.51 8.89
CA GLY A 234 -9.98 -6.06 9.29
C GLY A 234 -10.17 -4.55 9.18
N ILE A 235 -11.23 -4.08 9.81
CA ILE A 235 -11.57 -2.65 9.94
C ILE A 235 -11.84 -2.32 11.42
N ASN A 236 -11.78 -1.04 11.76
CA ASN A 236 -12.31 -0.56 13.04
C ASN A 236 -13.84 -0.55 12.99
N TYR A 237 -14.46 -1.68 13.34
CA TYR A 237 -15.90 -1.88 13.28
C TYR A 237 -16.66 -0.81 14.07
N ASP A 238 -16.24 -0.52 15.29
CA ASP A 238 -16.93 0.42 16.19
C ASP A 238 -16.96 1.84 15.62
N LEU A 239 -15.85 2.26 14.99
CA LEU A 239 -15.78 3.56 14.34
C LEU A 239 -16.86 3.70 13.25
N TYR A 240 -17.01 2.70 12.38
CA TYR A 240 -17.96 2.76 11.27
C TYR A 240 -19.40 2.47 11.72
N HIS A 241 -19.60 1.55 12.65
CA HIS A 241 -20.93 1.18 13.16
C HIS A 241 -21.58 2.33 13.91
N ASN A 242 -20.83 3.00 14.79
CA ASN A 242 -21.34 4.05 15.67
C ASN A 242 -21.36 5.44 15.03
N VAL A 243 -20.73 5.63 13.87
CA VAL A 243 -20.60 6.94 13.22
C VAL A 243 -21.95 7.58 12.90
N SER A 244 -22.97 6.79 12.59
CA SER A 244 -24.32 7.25 12.31
C SER A 244 -25.01 7.94 13.50
N GLN A 245 -24.52 7.74 14.73
CA GLN A 245 -25.06 8.35 15.95
C GLN A 245 -24.49 9.76 16.21
N GLN A 246 -23.50 10.19 15.48
CA GLN A 246 -22.87 11.50 15.63
C GLN A 246 -23.71 12.61 15.00
N LYS A 247 -23.90 13.74 15.71
CA LYS A 247 -24.72 14.87 15.24
C LYS A 247 -24.27 15.46 13.88
N ASN A 248 -22.97 15.53 13.63
CA ASN A 248 -22.41 16.01 12.37
C ASN A 248 -22.75 15.07 11.20
N VAL A 249 -22.75 13.78 11.45
CA VAL A 249 -23.11 12.75 10.46
C VAL A 249 -24.60 12.80 10.15
N TRP A 250 -25.45 13.00 11.16
CA TRP A 250 -26.89 13.21 10.96
C TRP A 250 -27.17 14.39 10.01
N LYS A 251 -26.51 15.53 10.20
CA LYS A 251 -26.65 16.69 9.31
C LYS A 251 -26.21 16.36 7.87
N ALA A 252 -25.15 15.55 7.72
CA ALA A 252 -24.70 15.10 6.39
C ALA A 252 -25.72 14.16 5.74
N ILE A 253 -26.32 13.23 6.50
CA ILE A 253 -27.38 12.32 6.04
C ILE A 253 -28.59 13.13 5.55
N GLU A 254 -29.04 14.13 6.31
CA GLU A 254 -30.17 14.98 5.92
C GLU A 254 -29.89 15.72 4.62
N ARG A 255 -28.69 16.32 4.47
CA ARG A 255 -28.28 16.98 3.21
C ARG A 255 -28.27 16.01 2.03
N THR A 256 -27.74 14.80 2.24
CA THR A 256 -27.69 13.77 1.21
C THR A 256 -29.11 13.32 0.80
N ARG A 257 -30.01 13.16 1.78
CA ARG A 257 -31.42 12.86 1.51
C ARG A 257 -32.12 13.94 0.71
N LEU A 258 -31.85 15.21 0.98
CA LEU A 258 -32.38 16.31 0.21
C LEU A 258 -31.83 16.33 -1.23
N LEU A 259 -30.57 15.98 -1.43
CA LEU A 259 -29.93 15.94 -2.74
C LEU A 259 -30.50 14.83 -3.63
N PHE A 260 -30.67 13.63 -3.09
CA PHE A 260 -31.10 12.46 -3.87
C PHE A 260 -32.61 12.17 -3.79
N GLY A 261 -33.34 12.88 -2.93
CA GLY A 261 -34.79 12.73 -2.79
C GLY A 261 -35.22 11.31 -2.42
N LYS A 262 -36.17 10.77 -3.17
CA LYS A 262 -36.71 9.40 -2.98
C LYS A 262 -36.01 8.35 -3.86
N HIS A 263 -34.97 8.70 -4.57
CA HIS A 263 -34.26 7.76 -5.45
C HIS A 263 -33.59 6.68 -4.63
N LYS A 264 -33.56 5.47 -5.15
CA LYS A 264 -32.66 4.41 -4.65
C LYS A 264 -31.24 4.82 -4.97
N LEU A 265 -30.38 4.81 -3.96
CA LEU A 265 -28.99 5.23 -4.11
C LEU A 265 -28.09 4.00 -4.20
N ILE A 266 -27.31 3.91 -5.27
CA ILE A 266 -26.18 2.99 -5.41
C ILE A 266 -24.93 3.80 -5.16
N LEU A 267 -24.20 3.47 -4.09
CA LEU A 267 -22.97 4.17 -3.72
C LEU A 267 -21.72 3.43 -4.19
N SER A 268 -20.80 4.15 -4.79
CA SER A 268 -19.47 3.66 -5.16
C SER A 268 -18.40 4.63 -4.65
N VAL A 269 -17.43 4.12 -3.89
CA VAL A 269 -16.33 4.92 -3.34
C VAL A 269 -15.02 4.24 -3.67
N ASP A 270 -14.22 4.85 -4.53
CA ASP A 270 -12.95 4.30 -5.00
C ASP A 270 -11.91 5.40 -5.24
N ARG A 271 -10.64 5.00 -5.28
CA ARG A 271 -9.62 5.83 -5.91
C ARG A 271 -9.73 5.73 -7.43
N LEU A 272 -9.29 6.77 -8.13
CA LEU A 272 -9.12 6.72 -9.58
C LEU A 272 -8.03 5.71 -9.93
N ASP A 273 -8.44 4.48 -10.25
CA ASP A 273 -7.54 3.37 -10.55
C ASP A 273 -8.25 2.38 -11.48
N TYR A 274 -7.57 1.98 -12.55
CA TYR A 274 -8.12 1.05 -13.54
C TYR A 274 -8.48 -0.31 -12.93
N SER A 275 -7.79 -0.73 -11.87
CA SER A 275 -8.08 -1.98 -11.16
C SER A 275 -9.45 -1.98 -10.45
N LYS A 276 -10.07 -0.81 -10.28
CA LYS A 276 -11.37 -0.65 -9.60
C LYS A 276 -12.59 -0.84 -10.51
N GLY A 277 -12.38 -0.99 -11.82
CA GLY A 277 -13.46 -1.25 -12.78
C GLY A 277 -14.48 -0.12 -12.91
N ILE A 278 -14.06 1.14 -12.76
CA ILE A 278 -14.94 2.32 -12.74
C ILE A 278 -15.75 2.40 -14.03
N LEU A 279 -15.10 2.31 -15.20
CA LEU A 279 -15.79 2.33 -16.49
C LEU A 279 -16.78 1.18 -16.67
N HIS A 280 -16.40 -0.04 -16.24
CA HIS A 280 -17.29 -1.20 -16.32
C HIS A 280 -18.54 -1.00 -15.46
N ARG A 281 -18.42 -0.32 -14.33
CA ARG A 281 -19.55 0.02 -13.45
C ARG A 281 -20.48 1.06 -14.10
N LEU A 282 -19.91 2.06 -14.78
CA LEU A 282 -20.69 3.03 -15.56
C LEU A 282 -21.45 2.35 -16.71
N TYR A 283 -20.76 1.51 -17.49
CA TYR A 283 -21.41 0.77 -18.58
C TYR A 283 -22.47 -0.21 -18.06
N GLY A 284 -22.20 -0.90 -16.96
CA GLY A 284 -23.18 -1.78 -16.34
C GLY A 284 -24.41 -1.04 -15.84
N PHE A 285 -24.26 0.17 -15.30
CA PHE A 285 -25.39 0.99 -14.87
C PHE A 285 -26.17 1.55 -16.07
N ALA A 286 -25.50 1.97 -17.14
CA ALA A 286 -26.16 2.39 -18.37
C ALA A 286 -26.98 1.23 -18.97
N SER A 287 -26.38 0.06 -19.10
CA SER A 287 -27.08 -1.14 -19.59
C SER A 287 -28.27 -1.55 -18.70
N PHE A 288 -28.12 -1.41 -17.37
CA PHE A 288 -29.24 -1.63 -16.47
C PHE A 288 -30.42 -0.69 -16.76
N LEU A 289 -30.16 0.59 -16.96
CA LEU A 289 -31.21 1.57 -17.28
C LEU A 289 -31.85 1.29 -18.66
N GLU A 290 -31.09 0.87 -19.66
CA GLU A 290 -31.61 0.50 -20.98
C GLU A 290 -32.57 -0.68 -20.92
N HIS A 291 -32.25 -1.71 -20.12
CA HIS A 291 -33.08 -2.90 -19.99
C HIS A 291 -34.23 -2.76 -18.98
N HIS A 292 -34.20 -1.74 -18.14
CA HIS A 292 -35.15 -1.50 -17.06
C HIS A 292 -35.67 -0.06 -17.04
N PRO A 293 -36.46 0.36 -18.07
CA PRO A 293 -37.00 1.72 -18.15
C PRO A 293 -37.83 2.15 -16.95
N GLU A 294 -38.41 1.18 -16.22
CA GLU A 294 -39.20 1.42 -15.00
C GLU A 294 -38.38 2.04 -13.85
N TYR A 295 -37.04 2.02 -13.93
CA TYR A 295 -36.14 2.64 -12.96
C TYR A 295 -35.66 4.04 -13.36
N HIS A 296 -36.01 4.54 -14.57
CA HIS A 296 -35.68 5.89 -14.97
C HIS A 296 -36.25 6.89 -13.96
N GLY A 297 -35.43 7.83 -13.49
CA GLY A 297 -35.81 8.82 -12.47
C GLY A 297 -36.08 8.23 -11.07
N LYS A 298 -35.76 6.95 -10.81
CA LYS A 298 -36.00 6.29 -9.52
C LYS A 298 -34.72 5.74 -8.86
N VAL A 299 -33.61 5.68 -9.60
CA VAL A 299 -32.32 5.20 -9.10
C VAL A 299 -31.22 6.17 -9.49
N THR A 300 -30.25 6.35 -8.62
CA THR A 300 -29.05 7.20 -8.84
C THR A 300 -27.80 6.43 -8.50
N LEU A 301 -26.81 6.41 -9.39
CA LEU A 301 -25.45 5.96 -9.11
C LEU A 301 -24.62 7.17 -8.63
N ALA A 302 -24.28 7.19 -7.36
CA ALA A 302 -23.38 8.19 -6.78
C ALA A 302 -21.97 7.62 -6.70
N MET A 303 -21.02 8.24 -7.39
CA MET A 303 -19.63 7.80 -7.41
C MET A 303 -18.74 8.84 -6.78
N VAL A 304 -17.98 8.45 -5.76
CA VAL A 304 -16.92 9.25 -5.16
C VAL A 304 -15.59 8.68 -5.67
N ILE A 305 -14.93 9.39 -6.56
CA ILE A 305 -13.68 8.97 -7.19
C ILE A 305 -12.58 9.93 -6.74
N VAL A 306 -11.66 9.43 -5.90
CA VAL A 306 -10.55 10.22 -5.38
C VAL A 306 -9.38 10.15 -6.36
N PRO A 307 -8.83 11.29 -6.84
CA PRO A 307 -7.66 11.31 -7.70
C PRO A 307 -6.48 10.55 -7.07
N SER A 308 -5.75 9.79 -7.88
CA SER A 308 -4.61 8.99 -7.44
C SER A 308 -3.64 8.79 -8.59
N ARG A 309 -2.34 9.02 -8.34
CA ARG A 309 -1.27 8.73 -9.31
C ARG A 309 -1.42 9.46 -10.66
N ASP A 310 -1.89 10.71 -10.64
CA ASP A 310 -2.26 11.49 -11.82
C ASP A 310 -1.12 11.67 -12.86
N HIS A 311 0.13 11.46 -12.45
CA HIS A 311 1.32 11.53 -13.30
C HIS A 311 1.63 10.22 -14.07
N VAL A 312 0.92 9.13 -13.78
CA VAL A 312 1.08 7.86 -14.50
C VAL A 312 0.08 7.81 -15.66
N GLY A 313 0.56 7.67 -16.89
CA GLY A 313 -0.21 7.84 -18.13
C GLY A 313 -1.53 7.05 -18.20
N SER A 314 -1.54 5.80 -17.72
CA SER A 314 -2.75 4.97 -17.70
C SER A 314 -3.88 5.52 -16.79
N TYR A 315 -3.53 6.29 -15.76
CA TYR A 315 -4.51 6.94 -14.86
C TYR A 315 -5.07 8.22 -15.47
N ALA A 316 -4.24 8.99 -16.17
CA ALA A 316 -4.69 10.19 -16.90
C ALA A 316 -5.66 9.80 -18.03
N GLU A 317 -5.37 8.75 -18.79
CA GLU A 317 -6.26 8.22 -19.82
C GLU A 317 -7.60 7.74 -19.22
N LEU A 318 -7.56 7.02 -18.10
CA LEU A 318 -8.77 6.57 -17.40
C LEU A 318 -9.65 7.76 -17.00
N LYS A 319 -9.05 8.84 -16.50
CA LYS A 319 -9.77 10.06 -16.12
C LYS A 319 -10.51 10.66 -17.31
N THR A 320 -9.81 10.85 -18.44
CA THR A 320 -10.41 11.37 -19.67
C THR A 320 -11.63 10.55 -20.09
N ARG A 321 -11.51 9.23 -20.09
CA ARG A 321 -12.62 8.32 -20.47
C ARG A 321 -13.79 8.29 -19.50
N ILE A 322 -13.59 8.69 -18.24
CA ILE A 322 -14.67 8.82 -17.25
C ILE A 322 -15.40 10.15 -17.44
N ASP A 323 -14.67 11.21 -17.83
CA ASP A 323 -15.21 12.56 -18.01
C ASP A 323 -15.98 12.68 -19.36
N GLU A 324 -15.68 11.83 -20.37
CA GLU A 324 -16.44 11.65 -21.63
C GLU A 324 -17.79 10.94 -21.38
#